data_7e6ea954e191392f3611ae0c2712f651
#
_entry.id   7e6ea954e191392f3611ae0c2712f651
#
_cell.length_a   1.000
_cell.length_b   1.000
_cell.length_c   1.000
_cell.angle_alpha   90.00
_cell.angle_beta   90.00
_cell.angle_gamma   90.00
#
_symmetry.space_group_name_H-M   'P 1'
#
loop_
_entity.id
_entity.type
_entity.pdbx_description
1 polymer ?
#
loop_
_entity_poly.entity_id
_entity_poly.type
_entity_poly.pdbx_seq_one_letter_code
_entity_poly.pdbx_strand_id
1 'polypeptide(L)'
;LVKLGGKDDKNAVVLAAHMDTLGGMVCQIMDNGHLKLTNIGGMNPNNAEAENCKVYTKSGKVYDATFQLENASVHVNGEYSDTKRTYETMEAILDEPVKNKEDVKKLGIMTGDFVCFDPRTVVTESGYIKSRFLDDKFSTAILLGYAKYLKEKEIQTERTIYVLITSYEEVGHGGCAAIPDGVTEMISVDMGCVGKGLECDETMVSICAKDSMGPYDYQVVSGLIKAAQENDIAFAVDVLSLIHI
;
A
#
# COMPACT_ATOMS: atom_id res chain seq x y z
N LEU A 1 -7.29 4.49 15.17
CA LEU A 1 -8.64 5.05 15.11
C LEU A 1 -8.66 6.42 15.78
N VAL A 2 -9.20 7.42 15.08
CA VAL A 2 -9.33 8.80 15.57
C VAL A 2 -10.77 9.27 15.41
N LYS A 3 -11.36 9.84 16.48
CA LYS A 3 -12.66 10.50 16.41
C LYS A 3 -12.46 11.96 16.01
N LEU A 4 -13.05 12.39 14.89
CA LEU A 4 -13.04 13.80 14.47
C LEU A 4 -14.18 14.59 15.09
N GLY A 5 -15.25 13.89 15.50
CA GLY A 5 -16.46 14.49 16.07
C GLY A 5 -17.56 14.68 15.04
N GLY A 6 -18.68 15.27 15.47
CA GLY A 6 -19.89 15.52 14.71
C GLY A 6 -21.06 15.80 15.65
N LYS A 7 -22.27 16.01 15.11
CA LYS A 7 -23.47 16.28 15.91
C LYS A 7 -24.20 15.00 16.34
N ASP A 8 -24.09 13.93 15.58
CA ASP A 8 -24.79 12.67 15.79
C ASP A 8 -23.82 11.50 15.95
N ASP A 9 -23.65 11.05 17.19
CA ASP A 9 -22.81 9.89 17.55
C ASP A 9 -23.53 8.53 17.32
N LYS A 10 -24.83 8.54 17.09
CA LYS A 10 -25.60 7.29 16.92
C LYS A 10 -25.73 6.87 15.45
N ASN A 11 -25.30 7.74 14.58
CA ASN A 11 -25.30 7.51 13.12
C ASN A 11 -23.94 7.93 12.55
N ALA A 12 -22.89 7.41 13.15
CA ALA A 12 -21.52 7.76 12.80
C ALA A 12 -21.04 7.05 11.53
N VAL A 13 -20.05 7.61 10.89
CA VAL A 13 -19.36 7.03 9.70
C VAL A 13 -17.88 6.81 10.02
N VAL A 14 -17.34 5.69 9.54
CA VAL A 14 -15.90 5.45 9.51
C VAL A 14 -15.38 5.70 8.09
N LEU A 15 -14.34 6.51 7.97
CA LEU A 15 -13.50 6.62 6.78
C LEU A 15 -12.23 5.81 7.05
N ALA A 16 -11.99 4.78 6.24
CA ALA A 16 -10.89 3.86 6.42
C ALA A 16 -9.87 3.98 5.29
N ALA A 17 -8.60 3.91 5.63
CA ALA A 17 -7.47 3.79 4.72
C ALA A 17 -6.40 2.92 5.36
N HIS A 18 -5.38 2.48 4.60
CA HIS A 18 -4.31 1.68 5.19
C HIS A 18 -2.93 2.31 5.02
N MET A 19 -2.00 1.92 5.90
CA MET A 19 -0.63 2.43 5.90
C MET A 19 0.42 1.38 5.58
N ASP A 20 0.07 0.11 5.68
CA ASP A 20 0.97 -0.97 5.28
C ASP A 20 1.18 -0.97 3.77
N THR A 21 2.26 -1.57 3.36
CA THR A 21 2.69 -1.60 1.97
C THR A 21 3.16 -2.99 1.60
N LEU A 22 3.10 -3.28 0.33
CA LEU A 22 3.78 -4.44 -0.25
C LEU A 22 5.27 -4.42 0.09
N GLY A 23 5.87 -5.59 0.26
CA GLY A 23 7.28 -5.70 0.59
C GLY A 23 7.78 -7.14 0.56
N GLY A 24 8.87 -7.36 1.27
CA GLY A 24 9.46 -8.68 1.45
C GLY A 24 9.82 -8.97 2.89
N MET A 25 10.07 -10.24 3.17
CA MET A 25 10.59 -10.70 4.44
C MET A 25 11.72 -11.69 4.18
N VAL A 26 12.81 -11.60 4.93
CA VAL A 26 13.92 -12.56 4.85
C VAL A 26 13.40 -13.94 5.25
N CYS A 27 13.36 -14.87 4.32
CA CYS A 27 13.00 -16.27 4.58
C CYS A 27 14.23 -17.19 4.73
N GLN A 28 15.36 -16.82 4.12
CA GLN A 28 16.59 -17.58 4.23
C GLN A 28 17.83 -16.68 4.04
N ILE A 29 18.88 -16.94 4.79
CA ILE A 29 20.22 -16.40 4.54
C ILE A 29 21.03 -17.47 3.84
N MET A 30 21.52 -17.17 2.64
CA MET A 30 22.26 -18.09 1.79
C MET A 30 23.72 -18.19 2.22
N ASP A 31 24.40 -19.26 1.81
CA ASP A 31 25.80 -19.50 2.18
C ASP A 31 26.77 -18.45 1.64
N ASN A 32 26.40 -17.78 0.53
CA ASN A 32 27.14 -16.65 -0.05
C ASN A 32 26.87 -15.29 0.63
N GLY A 33 25.98 -15.26 1.65
CA GLY A 33 25.58 -14.04 2.34
C GLY A 33 24.43 -13.27 1.71
N HIS A 34 23.85 -13.75 0.62
CA HIS A 34 22.65 -13.14 0.02
C HIS A 34 21.41 -13.56 0.80
N LEU A 35 20.31 -12.82 0.62
CA LEU A 35 19.04 -13.04 1.32
C LEU A 35 17.97 -13.50 0.34
N LYS A 36 17.38 -14.65 0.59
CA LYS A 36 16.12 -15.05 -0.04
C LYS A 36 14.96 -14.39 0.68
N LEU A 37 14.02 -13.89 -0.10
CA LEU A 37 12.83 -13.22 0.41
C LEU A 37 11.58 -14.03 0.11
N THR A 38 10.57 -13.85 0.96
CA THR A 38 9.17 -14.13 0.63
C THR A 38 8.41 -12.83 0.53
N ASN A 39 7.32 -12.81 -0.22
CA ASN A 39 6.50 -11.61 -0.36
C ASN A 39 5.71 -11.27 0.91
N ILE A 40 5.44 -9.99 1.08
CA ILE A 40 4.40 -9.45 1.95
C ILE A 40 3.39 -8.79 1.03
N GLY A 41 2.14 -9.27 1.07
CA GLY A 41 1.11 -8.88 0.11
C GLY A 41 1.40 -9.35 -1.31
N GLY A 42 0.78 -8.69 -2.29
CA GLY A 42 0.87 -9.04 -3.71
C GLY A 42 2.10 -8.48 -4.45
N MET A 43 3.23 -8.27 -3.77
CA MET A 43 4.43 -7.71 -4.39
C MET A 43 4.93 -8.55 -5.55
N ASN A 44 4.94 -7.97 -6.75
CA ASN A 44 5.44 -8.62 -7.96
C ASN A 44 6.96 -8.38 -8.10
N PRO A 45 7.81 -9.43 -8.11
CA PRO A 45 9.26 -9.27 -8.22
C PRO A 45 9.73 -8.53 -9.47
N ASN A 46 8.98 -8.60 -10.59
CA ASN A 46 9.33 -7.82 -11.80
C ASN A 46 9.37 -6.32 -11.53
N ASN A 47 8.56 -5.83 -10.59
CA ASN A 47 8.49 -4.40 -10.27
C ASN A 47 9.63 -3.95 -9.35
N ALA A 48 10.44 -4.87 -8.86
CA ALA A 48 11.50 -4.60 -7.89
C ALA A 48 12.89 -5.06 -8.35
N GLU A 49 13.03 -5.54 -9.61
CA GLU A 49 14.34 -5.91 -10.15
C GLU A 49 15.28 -4.68 -10.19
N ALA A 50 16.48 -4.86 -9.69
CA ALA A 50 17.51 -3.83 -9.53
C ALA A 50 17.08 -2.62 -8.65
N GLU A 51 16.06 -2.81 -7.81
CA GLU A 51 15.61 -1.76 -6.90
C GLU A 51 16.42 -1.74 -5.62
N ASN A 52 16.70 -0.55 -5.12
CA ASN A 52 17.21 -0.36 -3.78
C ASN A 52 16.18 -0.81 -2.76
N CYS A 53 16.63 -1.48 -1.73
CA CYS A 53 15.79 -1.88 -0.61
C CYS A 53 16.52 -1.74 0.72
N LYS A 54 15.78 -1.81 1.79
CA LYS A 54 16.30 -1.70 3.16
C LYS A 54 15.86 -2.90 3.98
N VAL A 55 16.81 -3.53 4.65
CA VAL A 55 16.58 -4.63 5.58
C VAL A 55 16.46 -4.07 7.00
N TYR A 56 15.30 -4.23 7.62
CA TYR A 56 14.98 -3.76 8.97
C TYR A 56 15.12 -4.92 9.96
N THR A 57 16.14 -4.85 10.81
CA THR A 57 16.42 -5.88 11.80
C THR A 57 15.58 -5.71 13.07
N LYS A 58 15.40 -6.80 13.82
CA LYS A 58 14.72 -6.78 15.14
C LYS A 58 15.42 -5.87 16.16
N SER A 59 16.71 -5.59 15.97
CA SER A 59 17.47 -4.66 16.83
C SER A 59 17.26 -3.19 16.50
N GLY A 60 16.52 -2.88 15.43
CA GLY A 60 16.31 -1.53 14.95
C GLY A 60 17.39 -1.01 14.00
N LYS A 61 18.42 -1.80 13.70
CA LYS A 61 19.40 -1.46 12.66
C LYS A 61 18.77 -1.64 11.28
N VAL A 62 19.19 -0.80 10.33
CA VAL A 62 18.74 -0.84 8.95
C VAL A 62 19.96 -0.94 8.05
N TYR A 63 19.89 -1.83 7.07
CA TYR A 63 20.95 -2.04 6.08
C TYR A 63 20.42 -1.82 4.68
N ASP A 64 21.22 -1.20 3.84
CA ASP A 64 20.90 -1.04 2.43
C ASP A 64 21.21 -2.34 1.67
N ALA A 65 20.41 -2.60 0.63
CA ALA A 65 20.53 -3.77 -0.21
C ALA A 65 19.95 -3.50 -1.60
N THR A 66 20.25 -4.37 -2.56
CA THR A 66 19.67 -4.36 -3.90
C THR A 66 18.98 -5.69 -4.16
N PHE A 67 17.75 -5.65 -4.67
CA PHE A 67 17.01 -6.86 -5.05
C PHE A 67 17.19 -7.14 -6.54
N GLN A 68 17.71 -8.31 -6.88
CA GLN A 68 18.03 -8.66 -8.28
C GLN A 68 17.98 -10.18 -8.51
N LEU A 69 18.13 -10.60 -9.76
CA LEU A 69 18.33 -12.01 -10.08
C LEU A 69 19.58 -12.56 -9.38
N GLU A 70 19.52 -13.81 -8.97
CA GLU A 70 20.67 -14.55 -8.40
C GLU A 70 21.89 -14.51 -9.35
N ASN A 71 21.65 -14.68 -10.67
CA ASN A 71 22.66 -14.52 -11.71
C ASN A 71 22.29 -13.32 -12.60
N ALA A 72 22.58 -12.11 -12.12
CA ALA A 72 22.11 -10.85 -12.69
C ALA A 72 22.95 -10.31 -13.85
N SER A 73 24.13 -10.88 -14.14
CA SER A 73 25.00 -10.37 -15.19
C SER A 73 24.69 -10.98 -16.56
N VAL A 74 24.21 -10.16 -17.50
CA VAL A 74 23.97 -10.58 -18.90
C VAL A 74 25.22 -11.11 -19.61
N HIS A 75 26.42 -10.74 -19.14
CA HIS A 75 27.67 -11.17 -19.74
C HIS A 75 28.05 -12.63 -19.42
N VAL A 76 27.44 -13.20 -18.37
CA VAL A 76 27.71 -14.59 -17.93
C VAL A 76 26.45 -15.43 -17.81
N ASN A 77 25.28 -14.83 -17.95
CA ASN A 77 23.98 -15.50 -17.90
C ASN A 77 23.29 -15.44 -19.27
N GLY A 78 23.47 -16.48 -20.09
CA GLY A 78 22.82 -16.59 -21.40
C GLY A 78 21.29 -16.67 -21.34
N GLU A 79 20.71 -17.02 -20.19
CA GLU A 79 19.26 -17.14 -19.98
C GLU A 79 18.67 -15.93 -19.26
N TYR A 80 19.45 -14.84 -19.10
CA TYR A 80 19.03 -13.67 -18.35
C TYR A 80 17.64 -13.15 -18.76
N SER A 81 17.40 -13.04 -20.07
CA SER A 81 16.15 -12.50 -20.61
C SER A 81 14.94 -13.45 -20.42
N ASP A 82 15.19 -14.75 -20.38
CA ASP A 82 14.14 -15.78 -20.30
C ASP A 82 13.88 -16.24 -18.86
N THR A 83 14.78 -15.90 -17.93
CA THR A 83 14.62 -16.22 -16.52
C THR A 83 13.44 -15.42 -15.93
N LYS A 84 12.42 -16.11 -15.45
CA LYS A 84 11.30 -15.48 -14.75
C LYS A 84 11.78 -14.82 -13.46
N ARG A 85 11.29 -13.61 -13.17
CA ARG A 85 11.55 -12.89 -11.92
C ARG A 85 10.54 -13.38 -10.89
N THR A 86 10.99 -14.24 -10.01
CA THR A 86 10.21 -14.81 -8.90
C THR A 86 11.04 -14.71 -7.61
N TYR A 87 10.40 -14.93 -6.47
CA TYR A 87 11.14 -14.94 -5.19
C TYR A 87 12.16 -16.08 -5.10
N GLU A 88 11.99 -17.15 -5.90
CA GLU A 88 12.95 -18.26 -5.98
C GLU A 88 14.19 -17.89 -6.82
N THR A 89 14.03 -17.08 -7.85
CA THR A 89 15.10 -16.71 -8.79
C THR A 89 15.79 -15.40 -8.44
N MET A 90 15.28 -14.66 -7.46
CA MET A 90 15.80 -13.37 -7.05
C MET A 90 16.32 -13.40 -5.60
N GLU A 91 17.21 -12.47 -5.30
CA GLU A 91 17.87 -12.33 -4.00
C GLU A 91 18.07 -10.86 -3.65
N ALA A 92 18.07 -10.54 -2.35
CA ALA A 92 18.55 -9.25 -1.87
C ALA A 92 20.04 -9.37 -1.52
N ILE A 93 20.85 -8.50 -2.09
CA ILE A 93 22.28 -8.42 -1.89
C ILE A 93 22.56 -7.19 -1.03
N LEU A 94 23.16 -7.41 0.15
CA LEU A 94 23.49 -6.35 1.09
C LEU A 94 24.64 -5.48 0.56
N ASP A 95 24.54 -4.17 0.77
CA ASP A 95 25.62 -3.20 0.50
C ASP A 95 26.66 -3.19 1.67
N GLU A 96 26.97 -4.37 2.16
CA GLU A 96 27.88 -4.62 3.27
C GLU A 96 28.98 -5.62 2.87
N PRO A 97 30.18 -5.57 3.47
CA PRO A 97 31.28 -6.46 3.13
C PRO A 97 31.09 -7.88 3.68
N VAL A 98 29.93 -8.48 3.44
CA VAL A 98 29.59 -9.86 3.81
C VAL A 98 29.96 -10.82 2.71
N LYS A 99 30.45 -12.00 3.06
CA LYS A 99 30.84 -13.05 2.11
C LYS A 99 30.18 -14.39 2.37
N ASN A 100 29.52 -14.52 3.49
CA ASN A 100 28.90 -15.77 3.92
C ASN A 100 27.79 -15.49 4.94
N LYS A 101 27.04 -16.53 5.24
CA LYS A 101 25.94 -16.53 6.21
C LYS A 101 26.32 -16.03 7.60
N GLU A 102 27.52 -16.37 8.08
CA GLU A 102 27.96 -15.99 9.42
C GLU A 102 28.27 -14.49 9.52
N ASP A 103 28.76 -13.88 8.44
CA ASP A 103 28.97 -12.43 8.39
C ASP A 103 27.64 -11.68 8.47
N VAL A 104 26.63 -12.15 7.75
CA VAL A 104 25.27 -11.57 7.80
C VAL A 104 24.66 -11.69 9.20
N LYS A 105 24.80 -12.83 9.85
CA LYS A 105 24.34 -13.02 11.23
C LYS A 105 25.04 -12.09 12.23
N LYS A 106 26.32 -11.77 12.03
CA LYS A 106 27.05 -10.78 12.86
C LYS A 106 26.48 -9.37 12.75
N LEU A 107 25.86 -9.03 11.61
CA LEU A 107 25.11 -7.77 11.43
C LEU A 107 23.81 -7.75 12.25
N GLY A 108 23.36 -8.91 12.73
CA GLY A 108 22.10 -9.08 13.45
C GLY A 108 20.89 -9.31 12.54
N ILE A 109 21.13 -9.57 11.26
CA ILE A 109 20.08 -9.92 10.29
C ILE A 109 19.67 -11.38 10.50
N MET A 110 18.37 -11.62 10.49
CA MET A 110 17.80 -12.96 10.70
C MET A 110 16.55 -13.19 9.84
N THR A 111 16.15 -14.43 9.73
CA THR A 111 14.85 -14.82 9.16
C THR A 111 13.72 -14.10 9.89
N GLY A 112 12.77 -13.53 9.13
CA GLY A 112 11.67 -12.73 9.65
C GLY A 112 11.97 -11.25 9.76
N ASP A 113 13.14 -10.76 9.32
CA ASP A 113 13.39 -9.34 9.16
C ASP A 113 12.68 -8.80 7.91
N PHE A 114 12.15 -7.57 8.00
CA PHE A 114 11.43 -6.95 6.90
C PHE A 114 12.37 -6.37 5.86
N VAL A 115 11.95 -6.44 4.60
CA VAL A 115 12.63 -5.81 3.47
C VAL A 115 11.67 -4.86 2.77
N CYS A 116 11.98 -3.58 2.81
CA CYS A 116 11.19 -2.51 2.21
C CYS A 116 11.90 -1.97 0.98
N PHE A 117 11.17 -1.86 -0.12
CA PHE A 117 11.68 -1.32 -1.38
C PHE A 117 11.61 0.21 -1.41
N ASP A 118 12.54 0.85 -2.12
CA ASP A 118 12.57 2.30 -2.26
C ASP A 118 11.28 2.79 -2.95
N PRO A 119 10.53 3.72 -2.35
CA PRO A 119 9.33 4.28 -2.95
C PRO A 119 9.59 5.16 -4.17
N ARG A 120 10.80 5.69 -4.35
CA ARG A 120 11.19 6.59 -5.45
C ARG A 120 10.21 7.74 -5.66
N THR A 121 9.82 8.38 -4.58
CA THR A 121 8.82 9.44 -4.59
C THR A 121 9.34 10.68 -5.32
N VAL A 122 8.58 11.15 -6.29
CA VAL A 122 8.84 12.38 -7.06
C VAL A 122 7.57 13.19 -7.15
N VAL A 123 7.69 14.49 -6.88
CA VAL A 123 6.65 15.48 -7.21
C VAL A 123 7.12 16.24 -8.43
N THR A 124 6.36 16.17 -9.52
CA THR A 124 6.71 16.84 -10.78
C THR A 124 6.35 18.32 -10.74
N GLU A 125 6.97 19.13 -11.62
CA GLU A 125 6.61 20.56 -11.75
C GLU A 125 5.15 20.76 -12.19
N SER A 126 4.56 19.80 -12.91
CA SER A 126 3.15 19.81 -13.31
C SER A 126 2.18 19.41 -12.19
N GLY A 127 2.69 19.04 -11.01
CA GLY A 127 1.88 18.71 -9.83
C GLY A 127 1.56 17.21 -9.66
N TYR A 128 2.05 16.33 -10.53
CA TYR A 128 1.88 14.89 -10.34
C TYR A 128 2.77 14.37 -9.20
N ILE A 129 2.20 13.50 -8.39
CA ILE A 129 2.91 12.70 -7.39
C ILE A 129 3.11 11.31 -7.96
N LYS A 130 4.37 10.90 -8.12
CA LYS A 130 4.73 9.58 -8.61
C LYS A 130 5.54 8.86 -7.53
N SER A 131 5.07 7.69 -7.09
CA SER A 131 5.72 6.90 -6.06
C SER A 131 5.27 5.45 -6.12
N ARG A 132 6.04 4.52 -5.54
CA ARG A 132 5.48 3.26 -5.03
C ARG A 132 4.63 3.59 -3.81
N PHE A 133 3.73 2.69 -3.47
CA PHE A 133 2.99 2.74 -2.20
C PHE A 133 2.10 3.99 -2.03
N LEU A 134 1.66 4.61 -3.15
CA LEU A 134 0.51 5.52 -3.12
C LEU A 134 -0.73 4.78 -2.62
N ASP A 135 -0.82 3.52 -2.96
CA ASP A 135 -1.62 2.48 -2.35
C ASP A 135 -1.00 2.07 -1.00
N ASP A 136 -1.55 2.48 0.17
CA ASP A 136 -2.66 3.42 0.26
C ASP A 136 -2.27 4.63 1.14
N LYS A 137 -0.96 4.96 1.16
CA LYS A 137 -0.46 6.12 1.90
C LYS A 137 -1.05 7.43 1.41
N PHE A 138 -1.49 7.47 0.14
CA PHE A 138 -2.08 8.68 -0.41
C PHE A 138 -3.47 8.93 0.17
N SER A 139 -4.32 7.91 0.27
CA SER A 139 -5.63 8.03 0.91
C SER A 139 -5.52 8.34 2.39
N THR A 140 -4.56 7.72 3.08
CA THR A 140 -4.23 8.10 4.46
C THR A 140 -3.90 9.59 4.57
N ALA A 141 -3.08 10.13 3.65
CA ALA A 141 -2.75 11.55 3.63
C ALA A 141 -3.99 12.43 3.34
N ILE A 142 -4.88 11.99 2.45
CA ILE A 142 -6.16 12.68 2.18
C ILE A 142 -7.01 12.75 3.45
N LEU A 143 -7.18 11.63 4.16
CA LEU A 143 -7.97 11.60 5.41
C LEU A 143 -7.38 12.49 6.50
N LEU A 144 -6.06 12.53 6.63
CA LEU A 144 -5.38 13.45 7.56
C LEU A 144 -5.54 14.91 7.13
N GLY A 145 -5.45 15.19 5.82
CA GLY A 145 -5.72 16.51 5.26
C GLY A 145 -7.17 16.97 5.50
N TYR A 146 -8.12 16.04 5.35
CA TYR A 146 -9.53 16.30 5.64
C TYR A 146 -9.75 16.61 7.13
N ALA A 147 -9.14 15.84 8.03
CA ALA A 147 -9.21 16.11 9.47
C ALA A 147 -8.64 17.50 9.82
N LYS A 148 -7.52 17.86 9.21
CA LYS A 148 -6.92 19.19 9.35
C LYS A 148 -7.86 20.30 8.83
N TYR A 149 -8.44 20.10 7.65
CA TYR A 149 -9.40 21.03 7.05
C TYR A 149 -10.60 21.28 7.93
N LEU A 150 -11.25 20.23 8.46
CA LEU A 150 -12.38 20.37 9.39
C LEU A 150 -12.01 21.19 10.62
N LYS A 151 -10.83 20.92 11.18
CA LYS A 151 -10.33 21.63 12.36
C LYS A 151 -10.03 23.11 12.08
N GLU A 152 -9.33 23.43 10.99
CA GLU A 152 -8.95 24.80 10.63
C GLU A 152 -10.14 25.66 10.22
N LYS A 153 -11.17 25.05 9.64
CA LYS A 153 -12.40 25.72 9.25
C LYS A 153 -13.49 25.69 10.33
N GLU A 154 -13.21 25.08 11.48
CA GLU A 154 -14.16 24.92 12.58
C GLU A 154 -15.49 24.27 12.14
N ILE A 155 -15.40 23.33 11.16
CA ILE A 155 -16.57 22.65 10.61
C ILE A 155 -16.98 21.52 11.55
N GLN A 156 -18.24 21.57 12.02
CA GLN A 156 -18.87 20.47 12.70
C GLN A 156 -19.78 19.72 11.72
N THR A 157 -19.45 18.45 11.44
CA THR A 157 -20.22 17.60 10.53
C THR A 157 -21.55 17.18 11.16
N GLU A 158 -22.54 16.84 10.35
CA GLU A 158 -23.85 16.37 10.84
C GLU A 158 -23.74 15.00 11.52
N ARG A 159 -22.94 14.12 10.97
CA ARG A 159 -22.64 12.79 11.54
C ARG A 159 -21.25 12.82 12.17
N THR A 160 -21.07 12.09 13.26
CA THR A 160 -19.72 11.87 13.79
C THR A 160 -18.89 11.08 12.81
N ILE A 161 -17.68 11.57 12.55
CA ILE A 161 -16.71 10.93 11.67
C ILE A 161 -15.59 10.32 12.51
N TYR A 162 -15.27 9.08 12.21
CA TYR A 162 -14.04 8.40 12.64
C TYR A 162 -13.14 8.17 11.46
N VAL A 163 -11.83 8.32 11.66
CA VAL A 163 -10.80 7.91 10.72
C VAL A 163 -10.14 6.66 11.27
N LEU A 164 -10.19 5.57 10.52
CA LEU A 164 -9.52 4.31 10.81
C LEU A 164 -8.35 4.14 9.84
N ILE A 165 -7.13 4.07 10.36
CA ILE A 165 -5.94 3.75 9.57
C ILE A 165 -5.47 2.37 10.00
N THR A 166 -5.50 1.42 9.07
CA THR A 166 -5.12 0.02 9.29
C THR A 166 -3.66 -0.23 8.89
N SER A 167 -3.14 -1.40 9.22
CA SER A 167 -1.75 -1.78 8.93
C SER A 167 -1.59 -3.24 8.50
N TYR A 168 -2.66 -3.87 8.02
CA TYR A 168 -2.69 -5.27 7.57
C TYR A 168 -3.60 -5.48 6.35
N GLU A 169 -3.94 -4.43 5.61
CA GLU A 169 -4.85 -4.52 4.47
C GLU A 169 -4.24 -5.38 3.36
N GLU A 170 -2.99 -5.15 3.02
CA GLU A 170 -2.24 -5.85 1.97
C GLU A 170 -2.10 -7.37 2.19
N VAL A 171 -2.42 -7.84 3.38
CA VAL A 171 -2.45 -9.26 3.76
C VAL A 171 -3.84 -9.73 4.21
N GLY A 172 -4.89 -8.97 3.89
CA GLY A 172 -6.30 -9.34 4.06
C GLY A 172 -6.85 -9.19 5.48
N HIS A 173 -6.32 -8.25 6.28
CA HIS A 173 -6.73 -8.04 7.67
C HIS A 173 -6.94 -6.56 8.00
N GLY A 174 -7.24 -6.29 9.28
CA GLY A 174 -7.10 -4.97 9.91
C GLY A 174 -8.39 -4.16 10.02
N GLY A 175 -9.40 -4.42 9.19
CA GLY A 175 -10.64 -3.65 9.17
C GLY A 175 -11.69 -4.04 10.21
N CYS A 176 -11.56 -5.21 10.84
CA CYS A 176 -12.61 -5.80 11.67
C CYS A 176 -12.51 -5.47 13.16
N ALA A 177 -11.46 -4.78 13.61
CA ALA A 177 -11.26 -4.47 15.01
C ALA A 177 -11.61 -3.01 15.34
N ALA A 178 -12.12 -2.79 16.55
CA ALA A 178 -12.30 -1.46 17.15
C ALA A 178 -13.27 -0.51 16.42
N ILE A 179 -14.31 -1.04 15.76
CA ILE A 179 -15.40 -0.19 15.24
C ILE A 179 -16.22 0.31 16.45
N PRO A 180 -16.35 1.62 16.63
CA PRO A 180 -17.09 2.20 17.75
C PRO A 180 -18.59 1.92 17.67
N ASP A 181 -19.25 1.87 18.83
CA ASP A 181 -20.70 1.86 18.89
C ASP A 181 -21.28 3.10 18.18
N GLY A 182 -22.41 2.93 17.51
CA GLY A 182 -23.10 3.99 16.79
C GLY A 182 -22.60 4.21 15.36
N VAL A 183 -21.57 3.50 14.89
CA VAL A 183 -21.18 3.49 13.49
C VAL A 183 -22.20 2.70 12.67
N THR A 184 -22.74 3.32 11.64
CA THR A 184 -23.72 2.73 10.72
C THR A 184 -23.21 2.57 9.29
N GLU A 185 -22.13 3.23 8.96
CA GLU A 185 -21.47 3.15 7.64
C GLU A 185 -19.95 3.13 7.76
N MET A 186 -19.33 2.43 6.86
CA MET A 186 -17.89 2.44 6.65
C MET A 186 -17.60 2.68 5.16
N ILE A 187 -16.73 3.64 4.88
CA ILE A 187 -16.29 3.97 3.54
C ILE A 187 -14.78 3.75 3.49
N SER A 188 -14.33 2.80 2.70
CA SER A 188 -12.91 2.65 2.39
C SER A 188 -12.49 3.71 1.38
N VAL A 189 -11.40 4.39 1.68
CA VAL A 189 -10.74 5.34 0.80
C VAL A 189 -9.42 4.71 0.41
N ASP A 190 -9.34 4.30 -0.83
CA ASP A 190 -8.23 3.54 -1.38
C ASP A 190 -7.93 3.99 -2.81
N MET A 191 -6.91 3.44 -3.46
CA MET A 191 -6.55 3.82 -4.83
C MET A 191 -7.64 3.46 -5.83
N GLY A 192 -7.81 4.28 -6.87
CA GLY A 192 -8.54 3.94 -8.09
C GLY A 192 -7.61 3.25 -9.09
N CYS A 193 -8.09 2.19 -9.74
CA CYS A 193 -7.33 1.51 -10.77
C CYS A 193 -7.48 2.23 -12.12
N VAL A 194 -6.34 2.48 -12.78
CA VAL A 194 -6.31 3.00 -14.14
C VAL A 194 -5.85 1.90 -15.09
N GLY A 195 -6.66 1.59 -16.11
CA GLY A 195 -6.32 0.54 -17.05
C GLY A 195 -7.40 0.24 -18.08
N LYS A 196 -7.10 -0.68 -18.98
CA LYS A 196 -8.04 -1.07 -20.03
C LYS A 196 -9.32 -1.67 -19.43
N GLY A 197 -10.45 -1.08 -19.77
CA GLY A 197 -11.77 -1.52 -19.31
C GLY A 197 -12.28 -0.79 -18.07
N LEU A 198 -11.53 0.19 -17.58
CA LEU A 198 -11.93 1.13 -16.53
C LEU A 198 -12.06 2.54 -17.13
N GLU A 199 -12.92 3.36 -16.54
CA GLU A 199 -13.19 4.72 -17.02
C GLU A 199 -12.47 5.79 -16.19
N CYS A 200 -11.96 5.45 -15.01
CA CYS A 200 -11.24 6.42 -14.18
C CYS A 200 -9.83 6.69 -14.70
N ASP A 201 -9.35 7.89 -14.42
CA ASP A 201 -7.97 8.34 -14.60
C ASP A 201 -7.45 9.07 -13.34
N GLU A 202 -6.23 9.58 -13.40
CA GLU A 202 -5.56 10.22 -12.26
C GLU A 202 -6.17 11.59 -11.89
N THR A 203 -7.13 12.09 -12.65
CA THR A 203 -7.72 13.43 -12.47
C THR A 203 -9.14 13.39 -11.90
N MET A 204 -9.67 12.19 -11.63
CA MET A 204 -11.04 12.02 -11.15
C MET A 204 -11.13 11.05 -9.97
N VAL A 205 -12.29 11.02 -9.34
CA VAL A 205 -12.59 10.07 -8.26
C VAL A 205 -13.13 8.77 -8.86
N SER A 206 -12.52 7.63 -8.50
CA SER A 206 -13.10 6.32 -8.76
C SER A 206 -14.09 5.97 -7.66
N ILE A 207 -15.36 5.77 -8.03
CA ILE A 207 -16.40 5.27 -7.12
C ILE A 207 -16.57 3.79 -7.41
N CYS A 208 -16.00 2.92 -6.57
CA CYS A 208 -16.08 1.49 -6.76
C CYS A 208 -17.46 0.97 -6.40
N ALA A 209 -18.19 0.43 -7.39
CA ALA A 209 -19.50 -0.18 -7.17
C ALA A 209 -19.40 -1.66 -6.80
N LYS A 210 -18.28 -2.32 -7.16
CA LYS A 210 -18.03 -3.74 -6.90
C LYS A 210 -16.54 -4.02 -6.99
N ASP A 211 -16.06 -4.85 -6.05
CA ASP A 211 -14.72 -5.46 -6.10
C ASP A 211 -14.79 -6.98 -6.31
N SER A 212 -13.71 -7.71 -6.01
CA SER A 212 -13.63 -9.16 -6.11
C SER A 212 -14.52 -9.88 -5.09
N MET A 213 -14.86 -9.25 -3.97
CA MET A 213 -15.69 -9.84 -2.90
C MET A 213 -17.19 -9.65 -3.12
N GLY A 214 -17.57 -8.73 -3.98
CA GLY A 214 -18.97 -8.51 -4.34
C GLY A 214 -19.34 -7.04 -4.48
N PRO A 215 -20.63 -6.73 -4.69
CA PRO A 215 -21.11 -5.37 -4.79
C PRO A 215 -21.05 -4.68 -3.42
N TYR A 216 -20.72 -3.39 -3.44
CA TYR A 216 -20.86 -2.49 -2.31
C TYR A 216 -22.32 -2.08 -2.09
N ASP A 217 -22.59 -1.47 -0.94
CA ASP A 217 -23.93 -1.01 -0.61
C ASP A 217 -24.45 -0.01 -1.65
N TYR A 218 -25.61 -0.35 -2.23
CA TYR A 218 -26.20 0.42 -3.33
C TYR A 218 -26.54 1.85 -2.93
N GLN A 219 -26.99 2.07 -1.68
CA GLN A 219 -27.39 3.41 -1.23
C GLN A 219 -26.16 4.30 -1.02
N VAL A 220 -25.09 3.73 -0.46
CA VAL A 220 -23.82 4.44 -0.26
C VAL A 220 -23.22 4.82 -1.62
N VAL A 221 -23.10 3.88 -2.54
CA VAL A 221 -22.59 4.14 -3.90
C VAL A 221 -23.43 5.22 -4.61
N SER A 222 -24.76 5.09 -4.57
CA SER A 222 -25.66 6.09 -5.18
C SER A 222 -25.53 7.47 -4.52
N GLY A 223 -25.32 7.51 -3.22
CA GLY A 223 -25.07 8.73 -2.45
C GLY A 223 -23.77 9.42 -2.87
N LEU A 224 -22.68 8.66 -3.04
CA LEU A 224 -21.39 9.17 -3.51
C LEU A 224 -21.49 9.73 -4.93
N ILE A 225 -22.15 9.01 -5.84
CA ILE A 225 -22.41 9.48 -7.23
C ILE A 225 -23.17 10.79 -7.21
N LYS A 226 -24.26 10.87 -6.45
CA LYS A 226 -25.05 12.08 -6.32
C LYS A 226 -24.23 13.24 -5.76
N ALA A 227 -23.45 13.00 -4.71
CA ALA A 227 -22.59 14.01 -4.12
C ALA A 227 -21.55 14.54 -5.12
N ALA A 228 -20.94 13.67 -5.91
CA ALA A 228 -20.01 14.08 -6.97
C ALA A 228 -20.69 14.96 -8.02
N GLN A 229 -21.88 14.55 -8.49
CA GLN A 229 -22.66 15.32 -9.48
C GLN A 229 -23.10 16.70 -8.97
N GLU A 230 -23.57 16.78 -7.73
CA GLU A 230 -24.04 18.03 -7.11
C GLU A 230 -22.92 19.03 -6.83
N ASN A 231 -21.66 18.57 -6.78
CA ASN A 231 -20.49 19.40 -6.50
C ASN A 231 -19.52 19.52 -7.68
N ASP A 232 -19.94 19.15 -8.89
CA ASP A 232 -19.12 19.20 -10.12
C ASP A 232 -17.76 18.51 -9.97
N ILE A 233 -17.72 17.39 -9.21
CA ILE A 233 -16.52 16.56 -9.04
C ILE A 233 -16.45 15.55 -10.18
N ALA A 234 -15.34 15.53 -10.91
CA ALA A 234 -15.10 14.52 -11.93
C ALA A 234 -14.99 13.13 -11.27
N PHE A 235 -15.74 12.16 -11.77
CA PHE A 235 -15.74 10.80 -11.23
C PHE A 235 -16.02 9.76 -12.32
N ALA A 236 -15.58 8.54 -12.07
CA ALA A 236 -16.00 7.34 -12.78
C ALA A 236 -16.62 6.34 -11.79
N VAL A 237 -17.52 5.47 -12.30
CA VAL A 237 -18.05 4.36 -11.51
C VAL A 237 -17.39 3.08 -12.02
N ASP A 238 -16.57 2.48 -11.17
CA ASP A 238 -15.76 1.33 -11.54
C ASP A 238 -16.29 0.01 -10.96
N VAL A 239 -16.06 -1.05 -11.71
CA VAL A 239 -16.31 -2.44 -11.30
C VAL A 239 -14.99 -3.19 -11.41
N LEU A 240 -14.40 -3.50 -10.27
CA LEU A 240 -13.13 -4.19 -10.17
C LEU A 240 -13.39 -5.69 -9.95
N SER A 241 -12.77 -6.54 -10.76
CA SER A 241 -13.01 -7.99 -10.69
C SER A 241 -11.87 -8.76 -10.05
N LEU A 242 -10.70 -8.14 -9.92
CA LEU A 242 -9.48 -8.77 -9.41
C LEU A 242 -8.91 -8.10 -8.17
N ILE A 243 -9.49 -6.99 -7.72
CA ILE A 243 -9.05 -6.23 -6.56
C ILE A 243 -10.06 -6.40 -5.43
N HIS A 244 -9.53 -6.44 -4.24
CA HIS A 244 -10.23 -6.54 -2.98
C HIS A 244 -9.86 -5.32 -2.13
N ILE A 245 -10.81 -4.50 -1.85
CA ILE A 245 -10.64 -3.29 -1.02
C ILE A 245 -11.21 -3.54 0.38
#